data_72bd5a976834b6a9dd37acf7779945dc
#
_entry.id   72bd5a976834b6a9dd37acf7779945dc
#
_cell.length_a   1.000
_cell.length_b   1.000
_cell.length_c   1.000
_cell.angle_alpha   90.00
_cell.angle_beta   90.00
_cell.angle_gamma   90.00
#
_symmetry.space_group_name_H-M   'P 1'
#
loop_
_entity.id
_entity.type
_entity.pdbx_description
1 polymer ?
#
loop_
_entity_poly.entity_id
_entity_poly.type
_entity_poly.pdbx_seq_one_letter_code
_entity_poly.pdbx_strand_id
1 'polypeptide(L)'
;MIGQDDVIYKNRYVWNRYKNDLNQRKHHLSFELASLAFDDPFHIEEFDEENSIVEERFNITVSVVYRGDLIRIFSARNASPTEVADYYEQFQEYLDG
;
A
#
# COMPACT_ATOMS: atom_id res chain seq x y z
N MET A 1 -6.19 20.73 13.68
CA MET A 1 -4.89 20.13 13.94
C MET A 1 -5.02 18.62 14.10
N ILE A 2 -4.14 17.87 13.47
CA ILE A 2 -4.16 16.41 13.55
C ILE A 2 -3.41 16.00 14.82
N GLY A 3 -4.12 15.40 15.77
CA GLY A 3 -3.54 14.94 17.02
C GLY A 3 -3.31 13.44 17.03
N GLN A 4 -2.81 12.92 18.14
CA GLN A 4 -2.58 11.48 18.29
C GLN A 4 -3.88 10.68 18.24
N ASP A 5 -5.03 11.31 18.59
CA ASP A 5 -6.33 10.66 18.54
C ASP A 5 -6.79 10.35 17.11
N ASP A 6 -6.11 10.93 16.10
CA ASP A 6 -6.42 10.69 14.70
C ASP A 6 -5.67 9.51 14.11
N VAL A 7 -4.92 8.80 14.91
CA VAL A 7 -4.15 7.62 14.49
C VAL A 7 -4.99 6.37 14.70
N ILE A 8 -5.09 5.56 13.66
CA ILE A 8 -5.81 4.28 13.67
C ILE A 8 -4.80 3.15 13.65
N TYR A 9 -5.00 2.18 14.53
CA TYR A 9 -4.19 0.95 14.56
C TYR A 9 -5.09 -0.24 14.21
N LYS A 10 -4.67 -1.03 13.23
CA LYS A 10 -5.36 -2.26 12.84
C LYS A 10 -4.32 -3.35 12.59
N ASN A 11 -4.22 -4.30 13.50
CA ASN A 11 -3.18 -5.33 13.48
C ASN A 11 -1.81 -4.65 13.46
N ARG A 12 -0.97 -4.97 12.49
CA ARG A 12 0.35 -4.33 12.32
C ARG A 12 0.32 -3.05 11.50
N TYR A 13 -0.88 -2.65 11.04
CA TYR A 13 -1.02 -1.46 10.20
C TYR A 13 -1.42 -0.26 11.04
N VAL A 14 -0.91 0.90 10.64
CA VAL A 14 -1.22 2.16 11.30
C VAL A 14 -1.35 3.24 10.23
N TRP A 15 -2.32 4.13 10.43
CA TRP A 15 -2.50 5.26 9.53
C TRP A 15 -3.18 6.41 10.24
N ASN A 16 -3.10 7.58 9.60
CA ASN A 16 -3.77 8.79 10.06
C ASN A 16 -5.19 8.81 9.48
N ARG A 17 -6.19 9.00 10.32
CA ARG A 17 -7.59 9.01 9.90
C ARG A 17 -7.86 10.07 8.84
N TYR A 18 -7.31 11.25 9.02
CA TYR A 18 -7.52 12.36 8.07
C TYR A 18 -6.92 12.02 6.70
N LYS A 19 -5.73 11.43 6.68
CA LYS A 19 -5.11 11.02 5.42
C LYS A 19 -5.90 9.92 4.72
N ASN A 20 -6.47 8.99 5.50
CA ASN A 20 -7.34 7.95 4.95
C ASN A 20 -8.57 8.58 4.28
N ASP A 21 -9.21 9.56 4.95
CA ASP A 21 -10.37 10.25 4.39
C ASP A 21 -10.01 10.98 3.10
N LEU A 22 -8.89 11.70 3.09
CA LEU A 22 -8.41 12.38 1.88
C LEU A 22 -8.13 11.41 0.76
N ASN A 23 -7.51 10.29 1.08
CA ASN A 23 -7.18 9.28 0.07
C ASN A 23 -8.43 8.70 -0.57
N GLN A 24 -9.46 8.44 0.24
CA GLN A 24 -10.75 7.95 -0.28
C GLN A 24 -11.41 8.98 -1.20
N ARG A 25 -11.34 10.25 -0.86
CA ARG A 25 -11.89 11.31 -1.71
C ARG A 25 -11.15 11.44 -3.02
N LYS A 26 -9.83 11.31 -2.98
CA LYS A 26 -8.96 11.53 -4.13
C LYS A 26 -8.86 10.31 -5.05
N HIS A 27 -8.75 9.11 -4.47
CA HIS A 27 -8.45 7.88 -5.20
C HIS A 27 -9.52 6.82 -5.06
N HIS A 28 -10.56 7.04 -4.24
CA HIS A 28 -11.63 6.08 -3.96
C HIS A 28 -11.13 4.77 -3.34
N LEU A 29 -10.02 4.85 -2.63
CA LEU A 29 -9.40 3.71 -1.97
C LEU A 29 -9.19 4.01 -0.49
N SER A 30 -9.67 3.11 0.38
CA SER A 30 -9.42 3.23 1.81
C SER A 30 -8.10 2.57 2.18
N PHE A 31 -7.52 2.97 3.30
CA PHE A 31 -6.31 2.34 3.80
C PHE A 31 -6.60 0.93 4.34
N GLU A 32 -7.84 0.69 4.80
CA GLU A 32 -8.28 -0.66 5.16
C GLU A 32 -8.16 -1.60 3.96
N LEU A 33 -8.67 -1.17 2.81
CA LEU A 33 -8.55 -1.95 1.57
C LEU A 33 -7.10 -2.08 1.15
N ALA A 34 -6.32 -1.00 1.25
CA ALA A 34 -4.92 -1.00 0.87
C ALA A 34 -4.09 -1.99 1.70
N SER A 35 -4.43 -2.20 2.97
CA SER A 35 -3.70 -3.14 3.82
C SER A 35 -3.79 -4.58 3.28
N LEU A 36 -4.83 -4.89 2.52
CA LEU A 36 -5.01 -6.22 1.93
C LEU A 36 -3.99 -6.52 0.83
N ALA A 37 -3.32 -5.51 0.29
CA ALA A 37 -2.27 -5.73 -0.70
C ALA A 37 -1.15 -6.64 -0.17
N PHE A 38 -0.91 -6.57 1.13
CA PHE A 38 0.12 -7.39 1.78
C PHE A 38 -0.27 -8.86 1.89
N ASP A 39 -1.54 -9.20 1.68
CA ASP A 39 -2.01 -10.58 1.71
C ASP A 39 -1.78 -11.29 0.37
N ASP A 40 -1.47 -10.55 -0.68
CA ASP A 40 -1.13 -11.14 -1.97
C ASP A 40 0.30 -11.71 -1.90
N PRO A 41 0.49 -13.04 -2.03
CA PRO A 41 1.84 -13.63 -1.95
C PRO A 41 2.75 -13.17 -3.09
N PHE A 42 2.21 -12.56 -4.12
CA PHE A 42 2.97 -12.07 -5.27
C PHE A 42 3.12 -10.55 -5.27
N HIS A 43 2.76 -9.88 -4.17
CA HIS A 43 2.93 -8.44 -4.11
C HIS A 43 4.40 -8.07 -4.26
N ILE A 44 4.65 -6.92 -4.85
CA ILE A 44 5.99 -6.41 -5.11
C ILE A 44 6.24 -5.24 -4.16
N GLU A 45 7.40 -5.24 -3.52
CA GLU A 45 7.84 -4.12 -2.70
C GLU A 45 9.07 -3.48 -3.32
N GLU A 46 9.02 -2.17 -3.52
CA GLU A 46 10.16 -1.38 -3.97
C GLU A 46 10.51 -0.37 -2.89
N PHE A 47 11.78 -0.27 -2.57
CA PHE A 47 12.27 0.70 -1.61
C PHE A 47 12.67 1.98 -2.33
N ASP A 48 12.17 3.10 -1.81
CA ASP A 48 12.62 4.43 -2.16
C ASP A 48 13.12 5.03 -0.85
N GLU A 49 14.32 5.52 -0.80
CA GLU A 49 15.08 6.05 0.36
C GLU A 49 14.40 6.02 1.74
N GLU A 50 13.16 6.53 1.83
CA GLU A 50 12.42 6.63 3.08
C GLU A 50 11.13 5.81 3.10
N ASN A 51 10.71 5.30 1.95
CA ASN A 51 9.39 4.71 1.78
C ASN A 51 9.48 3.36 1.08
N SER A 52 8.44 2.56 1.26
CA SER A 52 8.24 1.37 0.45
C SER A 52 6.95 1.50 -0.35
N ILE A 53 6.96 0.96 -1.54
CA ILE A 53 5.81 0.93 -2.43
C ILE A 53 5.43 -0.54 -2.61
N VAL A 54 4.15 -0.85 -2.36
CA VAL A 54 3.63 -2.21 -2.46
C VAL A 54 2.62 -2.26 -3.58
N GLU A 55 2.80 -3.17 -4.51
CA GLU A 55 1.89 -3.41 -5.62
C GLU A 55 1.26 -4.78 -5.47
N GLU A 56 0.02 -4.92 -5.89
CA GLU A 56 -0.69 -6.18 -5.77
C GLU A 56 -1.64 -6.39 -6.96
N ARG A 57 -2.19 -7.63 -7.08
CA ARG A 57 -2.92 -8.03 -8.29
C ARG A 57 -4.23 -7.28 -8.56
N PHE A 58 -4.76 -6.55 -7.58
CA PHE A 58 -5.93 -5.69 -7.81
C PHE A 58 -5.54 -4.34 -8.39
N ASN A 59 -4.27 -4.19 -8.76
CA ASN A 59 -3.76 -3.02 -9.44
C ASN A 59 -3.83 -1.75 -8.59
N ILE A 60 -3.52 -1.89 -7.31
CA ILE A 60 -3.32 -0.73 -6.45
C ILE A 60 -1.86 -0.64 -6.03
N THR A 61 -1.43 0.58 -5.79
CA THR A 61 -0.08 0.89 -5.31
C THR A 61 -0.22 1.56 -3.95
N VAL A 62 0.42 0.99 -2.94
CA VAL A 62 0.34 1.47 -1.57
C VAL A 62 1.71 1.96 -1.14
N SER A 63 1.77 3.19 -0.62
CA SER A 63 3.01 3.77 -0.09
C SER A 63 3.01 3.63 1.42
N VAL A 64 4.07 3.04 1.96
CA VAL A 64 4.17 2.74 3.38
C VAL A 64 5.55 3.11 3.94
N VAL A 65 5.60 3.24 5.27
CA VAL A 65 6.84 3.37 6.02
C VAL A 65 6.85 2.28 7.08
N TYR A 66 7.93 1.53 7.16
CA TYR A 66 8.10 0.52 8.20
C TYR A 66 8.63 1.16 9.48
N ARG A 67 7.97 0.87 10.61
CA ARG A 67 8.34 1.38 11.94
C ARG A 67 8.36 0.21 12.91
N GLY A 68 9.52 -0.46 13.02
CA GLY A 68 9.60 -1.69 13.81
C GLY A 68 8.64 -2.74 13.26
N ASP A 69 7.73 -3.21 14.10
CA ASP A 69 6.73 -4.20 13.69
C ASP A 69 5.49 -3.58 13.04
N LEU A 70 5.43 -2.24 12.97
CA LEU A 70 4.28 -1.55 12.40
C LEU A 70 4.55 -1.12 10.98
N ILE A 71 3.49 -1.15 10.17
CA ILE A 71 3.52 -0.67 8.78
C ILE A 71 2.59 0.55 8.72
N ARG A 72 3.18 1.71 8.51
CA ARG A 72 2.41 2.94 8.39
C ARG A 72 2.02 3.17 6.93
N ILE A 73 0.72 3.14 6.66
CA ILE A 73 0.18 3.43 5.33
C ILE A 73 -0.09 4.92 5.25
N PHE A 74 0.39 5.58 4.21
CA PHE A 74 0.15 7.00 4.05
C PHE A 74 -0.41 7.38 2.67
N SER A 75 -0.45 6.46 1.72
CA SER A 75 -1.06 6.70 0.41
C SER A 75 -1.44 5.39 -0.25
N ALA A 76 -2.54 5.40 -0.99
CA ALA A 76 -2.97 4.28 -1.83
C ALA A 76 -3.62 4.84 -3.07
N ARG A 77 -3.25 4.33 -4.23
CA ARG A 77 -3.78 4.78 -5.52
C ARG A 77 -3.86 3.60 -6.49
N ASN A 78 -4.59 3.80 -7.57
CA ASN A 78 -4.58 2.81 -8.63
C ASN A 78 -3.17 2.74 -9.25
N ALA A 79 -2.74 1.54 -9.60
CA ALA A 79 -1.45 1.33 -10.22
C ALA A 79 -1.43 1.94 -11.63
N SER A 80 -0.27 2.46 -12.03
CA SER A 80 -0.07 2.92 -13.40
C SER A 80 0.03 1.71 -14.34
N PRO A 81 -0.15 1.90 -15.66
CA PRO A 81 0.03 0.80 -16.62
C PRO A 81 1.41 0.14 -16.52
N THR A 82 2.47 0.91 -16.25
CA THR A 82 3.82 0.38 -16.07
C THR A 82 3.89 -0.51 -14.83
N GLU A 83 3.31 -0.07 -13.72
CA GLU A 83 3.28 -0.84 -12.48
C GLU A 83 2.50 -2.15 -12.66
N VAL A 84 1.38 -2.11 -13.37
CA VAL A 84 0.60 -3.30 -13.68
C VAL A 84 1.43 -4.29 -14.51
N ALA A 85 2.11 -3.79 -15.53
CA ALA A 85 2.96 -4.63 -16.38
C ALA A 85 4.09 -5.27 -15.58
N ASP A 86 4.75 -4.50 -14.70
CA ASP A 86 5.83 -5.01 -13.86
C ASP A 86 5.33 -6.13 -12.92
N TYR A 87 4.15 -5.97 -12.34
CA TYR A 87 3.57 -6.98 -11.47
C TYR A 87 3.35 -8.29 -12.24
N TYR A 88 2.70 -8.22 -13.40
CA TYR A 88 2.40 -9.42 -14.17
C TYR A 88 3.65 -10.06 -14.77
N GLU A 89 4.66 -9.29 -15.12
CA GLU A 89 5.94 -9.81 -15.58
C GLU A 89 6.61 -10.65 -14.48
N GLN A 90 6.66 -10.16 -13.25
CA GLN A 90 7.25 -10.90 -12.15
C GLN A 90 6.43 -12.14 -11.79
N PHE A 91 5.11 -12.04 -11.87
CA PHE A 91 4.23 -13.18 -11.66
C PHE A 91 4.48 -14.26 -12.72
N GLN A 92 4.65 -13.86 -13.97
CA GLN A 92 4.93 -14.79 -15.07
C GLN A 92 6.28 -15.48 -14.89
N GLU A 93 7.30 -14.75 -14.46
CA GLU A 93 8.61 -15.33 -14.14
C GLU A 93 8.51 -16.39 -13.04
N TYR A 94 7.70 -16.14 -12.04
CA TYR A 94 7.47 -17.11 -10.97
C TYR A 94 6.84 -18.39 -11.50
N LEU A 95 5.86 -18.28 -12.41
CA LEU A 95 5.20 -19.45 -13.00
C LEU A 95 6.12 -20.22 -13.94
N ASP A 96 6.99 -19.52 -14.66
CA ASP A 96 7.90 -20.12 -15.64
C ASP A 96 9.19 -20.67 -15.01
N GLY A 97 9.51 -20.12 -13.85
CA GLY A 97 10.73 -20.49 -13.14
C GLY A 97 10.61 -21.72 -12.30
#